data_b4b4468e8d6d893b5dff3540912b631f
#
_entry.id   b4b4468e8d6d893b5dff3540912b631f
#
_cell.length_a   1.000
_cell.length_b   1.000
_cell.length_c   1.000
_cell.angle_alpha   90.00
_cell.angle_beta   90.00
_cell.angle_gamma   90.00
#
_symmetry.space_group_name_H-M   'P 1'
#
loop_
_entity.id
_entity.type
_entity.pdbx_description
1 polymer ?
#
loop_
_entity_poly.entity_id
_entity_poly.type
_entity_poly.pdbx_seq_one_letter_code
_entity_poly.pdbx_strand_id
1 'polypeptide(L)'
;MPIFGVNSENKLIDTNYYIEGYAARYEPYVLFNDGEYDYYEQFDRSCFANCDMTDVIFLYDHAGKVLARLSNDTLIVEPRDEGLFFAADLGKTEAARTLYDEICAGMVTKMSWRFAIGDYDFNPKTRTFTHHTIEKIYDVSAVSIPANNNTEINARSWADGVIRTRARRDAELDLLKSKIKTKIKIGG
;
A
#
# COMPACT_ATOMS: atom_id res chain seq x y z
N MET A 1 7.16 -1.53 -14.73
CA MET A 1 8.31 -0.60 -14.74
C MET A 1 9.19 -0.95 -13.55
N PRO A 2 10.52 -0.92 -13.68
CA PRO A 2 11.38 -1.03 -12.51
C PRO A 2 11.11 0.14 -11.58
N ILE A 3 10.96 -0.14 -10.28
CA ILE A 3 10.58 0.83 -9.27
C ILE A 3 11.83 1.45 -8.62
N PHE A 4 13.00 0.99 -9.02
CA PHE A 4 14.27 1.39 -8.44
C PHE A 4 15.10 2.27 -9.38
N GLY A 5 15.59 3.40 -8.87
CA GLY A 5 16.75 4.10 -9.41
C GLY A 5 18.00 3.62 -8.66
N VAL A 6 19.02 3.23 -9.40
CA VAL A 6 20.32 2.88 -8.84
C VAL A 6 21.31 3.97 -9.25
N ASN A 7 22.07 4.52 -8.30
CA ASN A 7 23.10 5.51 -8.55
C ASN A 7 22.61 6.78 -9.29
N SER A 8 21.49 7.38 -8.84
CA SER A 8 21.05 8.69 -9.34
C SER A 8 22.15 9.75 -9.11
N GLU A 9 22.23 10.74 -10.00
CA GLU A 9 23.19 11.85 -9.88
C GLU A 9 22.93 12.73 -8.63
N ASN A 10 21.70 12.71 -8.11
CA ASN A 10 21.24 13.47 -6.94
C ASN A 10 20.86 12.54 -5.77
N LYS A 11 21.81 11.79 -5.23
CA LYS A 11 21.58 10.92 -4.09
C LYS A 11 21.17 11.71 -2.85
N LEU A 12 20.15 11.24 -2.15
CA LEU A 12 19.74 11.81 -0.85
C LEU A 12 20.57 11.26 0.31
N ILE A 13 21.22 10.11 0.11
CA ILE A 13 22.13 9.47 1.07
C ILE A 13 23.46 9.22 0.36
N ASP A 14 24.57 9.70 0.94
CA ASP A 14 25.91 9.50 0.37
C ASP A 14 26.39 8.06 0.64
N THR A 15 26.24 7.20 -0.35
CA THR A 15 26.64 5.79 -0.31
C THR A 15 26.87 5.24 -1.71
N ASN A 16 27.69 4.17 -1.81
CA ASN A 16 27.86 3.39 -3.05
C ASN A 16 26.75 2.32 -3.24
N TYR A 17 25.91 2.13 -2.22
CA TYR A 17 24.82 1.12 -2.22
C TYR A 17 23.45 1.80 -2.18
N TYR A 18 23.32 2.87 -2.96
CA TYR A 18 22.11 3.70 -3.00
C TYR A 18 21.04 3.08 -3.89
N ILE A 19 19.84 3.01 -3.36
CA ILE A 19 18.62 2.75 -4.14
C ILE A 19 17.54 3.78 -3.79
N GLU A 20 16.68 4.07 -4.75
CA GLU A 20 15.48 4.91 -4.55
C GLU A 20 14.33 4.43 -5.42
N GLY A 21 13.11 4.83 -5.09
CA GLY A 21 11.92 4.50 -5.86
C GLY A 21 10.63 4.89 -5.15
N TYR A 22 9.53 4.28 -5.57
CA TYR A 22 8.22 4.47 -4.96
C TYR A 22 7.73 3.15 -4.38
N ALA A 23 7.42 3.14 -3.08
CA ALA A 23 6.83 2.00 -2.40
C ALA A 23 5.33 1.87 -2.73
N ALA A 24 4.65 3.01 -2.95
CA ALA A 24 3.27 3.10 -3.41
C ALA A 24 3.11 4.28 -4.38
N ARG A 25 2.12 4.19 -5.26
CA ARG A 25 1.69 5.27 -6.16
C ARG A 25 0.25 5.65 -5.86
N TYR A 26 -0.15 6.88 -6.23
CA TYR A 26 -1.53 7.33 -6.04
C TYR A 26 -2.48 6.81 -7.10
N GLU A 27 -1.96 6.46 -8.30
CA GLU A 27 -2.77 5.93 -9.38
C GLU A 27 -3.43 4.61 -8.99
N PRO A 28 -4.70 4.38 -9.40
CA PRO A 28 -5.37 3.11 -9.16
C PRO A 28 -4.61 1.93 -9.77
N TYR A 29 -4.54 0.84 -9.02
CA TYR A 29 -3.99 -0.43 -9.50
C TYR A 29 -4.92 -1.59 -9.14
N VAL A 30 -4.76 -2.71 -9.85
CA VAL A 30 -5.55 -3.92 -9.55
C VAL A 30 -5.06 -4.50 -8.23
N LEU A 31 -5.96 -4.51 -7.22
CA LEU A 31 -5.70 -5.09 -5.91
C LEU A 31 -5.85 -6.61 -5.97
N PHE A 32 -6.94 -7.10 -6.57
CA PHE A 32 -7.16 -8.53 -6.83
C PHE A 32 -8.23 -8.71 -7.93
N ASN A 33 -8.30 -9.93 -8.47
CA ASN A 33 -9.36 -10.39 -9.37
C ASN A 33 -10.14 -11.52 -8.70
N ASP A 34 -11.49 -11.48 -8.71
CA ASP A 34 -12.33 -12.49 -8.07
C ASP A 34 -12.69 -13.67 -9.01
N GLY A 35 -12.17 -13.64 -10.23
CA GLY A 35 -12.44 -14.59 -11.29
C GLY A 35 -13.42 -14.07 -12.35
N GLU A 36 -14.12 -12.98 -12.06
CA GLU A 36 -15.04 -12.30 -12.97
C GLU A 36 -14.67 -10.81 -13.16
N TYR A 37 -14.25 -10.13 -12.09
CA TYR A 37 -13.97 -8.70 -12.08
C TYR A 37 -12.68 -8.36 -11.39
N ASP A 38 -12.03 -7.28 -11.88
CA ASP A 38 -10.93 -6.62 -11.19
C ASP A 38 -11.46 -5.68 -10.12
N TYR A 39 -10.82 -5.74 -8.94
CA TYR A 39 -10.99 -4.80 -7.85
C TYR A 39 -9.74 -3.93 -7.74
N TYR A 40 -9.96 -2.63 -7.56
CA TYR A 40 -8.90 -1.64 -7.59
C TYR A 40 -8.67 -1.05 -6.21
N GLU A 41 -7.45 -0.61 -5.98
CA GLU A 41 -7.04 0.18 -4.83
C GLU A 41 -6.37 1.46 -5.29
N GLN A 42 -6.65 2.55 -4.58
CA GLN A 42 -6.01 3.84 -4.79
C GLN A 42 -5.88 4.60 -3.47
N PHE A 43 -5.00 5.59 -3.45
CA PHE A 43 -4.70 6.40 -2.28
C PHE A 43 -4.93 7.87 -2.60
N ASP A 44 -5.62 8.59 -1.71
CA ASP A 44 -5.71 10.05 -1.81
C ASP A 44 -4.33 10.66 -1.58
N ARG A 45 -4.03 11.78 -2.28
CA ARG A 45 -2.75 12.48 -2.13
C ARG A 45 -2.48 12.95 -0.70
N SER A 46 -3.53 13.19 0.07
CA SER A 46 -3.47 13.60 1.49
C SER A 46 -3.43 12.42 2.48
N CYS A 47 -3.48 11.17 2.02
CA CYS A 47 -3.65 10.02 2.93
C CYS A 47 -2.52 9.86 3.94
N PHE A 48 -1.35 10.44 3.68
CA PHE A 48 -0.17 10.40 4.56
C PHE A 48 -0.06 11.60 5.50
N ALA A 49 -0.98 12.59 5.48
CA ALA A 49 -0.83 13.85 6.20
C ALA A 49 -0.62 13.69 7.73
N ASN A 50 -1.23 12.65 8.34
CA ASN A 50 -1.11 12.35 9.76
C ASN A 50 -0.59 10.91 10.00
N CYS A 51 0.08 10.32 9.02
CA CYS A 51 0.58 8.96 9.10
C CYS A 51 1.76 8.85 10.07
N ASP A 52 1.73 7.86 10.97
CA ASP A 52 2.90 7.52 11.79
C ASP A 52 3.97 6.84 10.94
N MET A 53 5.08 7.53 10.73
CA MET A 53 6.28 7.04 10.03
C MET A 53 7.51 7.05 10.94
N THR A 54 7.35 7.00 12.25
CA THR A 54 8.43 7.24 13.23
C THR A 54 9.59 6.24 13.14
N ASP A 55 9.36 5.01 12.71
CA ASP A 55 10.40 3.99 12.58
C ASP A 55 10.06 2.98 11.47
N VAL A 56 10.00 3.46 10.24
CA VAL A 56 9.83 2.60 9.07
C VAL A 56 11.13 1.83 8.82
N ILE A 57 11.01 0.54 8.45
CA ILE A 57 12.13 -0.33 8.12
C ILE A 57 12.08 -0.76 6.65
N PHE A 58 13.25 -1.09 6.09
CA PHE A 58 13.37 -1.67 4.76
C PHE A 58 13.66 -3.17 4.88
N LEU A 59 12.86 -3.98 4.18
CA LEU A 59 12.97 -5.44 4.21
C LEU A 59 13.07 -6.03 2.79
N TYR A 60 13.30 -7.33 2.73
CA TYR A 60 13.08 -8.17 1.57
C TYR A 60 11.88 -9.09 1.83
N ASP A 61 10.91 -9.14 0.90
CA ASP A 61 9.68 -9.94 0.99
C ASP A 61 8.93 -9.79 2.36
N HIS A 62 8.94 -8.58 2.95
CA HIS A 62 8.30 -8.29 4.25
C HIS A 62 8.76 -9.16 5.41
N ALA A 63 9.96 -9.74 5.34
CA ALA A 63 10.45 -10.71 6.30
C ALA A 63 11.98 -10.61 6.54
N GLY A 64 12.46 -11.34 7.51
CA GLY A 64 13.89 -11.55 7.76
C GLY A 64 14.58 -10.38 8.46
N LYS A 65 15.77 -10.02 7.96
CA LYS A 65 16.62 -8.99 8.58
C LYS A 65 16.23 -7.59 8.11
N VAL A 66 16.30 -6.62 9.01
CA VAL A 66 16.21 -5.21 8.65
C VAL A 66 17.43 -4.81 7.83
N LEU A 67 17.23 -4.31 6.62
CA LEU A 67 18.27 -4.00 5.65
C LEU A 67 18.63 -2.51 5.66
N ALA A 68 17.64 -1.64 5.94
CA ALA A 68 17.81 -0.23 6.23
C ALA A 68 16.69 0.22 7.18
N ARG A 69 16.86 1.38 7.84
CA ARG A 69 15.93 1.85 8.86
C ARG A 69 15.91 3.38 8.93
N LEU A 70 14.73 3.95 9.14
CA LEU A 70 14.56 5.39 9.23
C LEU A 70 15.28 5.97 10.46
N SER A 71 15.18 5.32 11.64
CA SER A 71 15.74 5.82 12.89
C SER A 71 17.27 5.80 12.97
N ASN A 72 17.97 5.24 11.98
CA ASN A 72 19.45 5.27 11.89
C ASN A 72 19.96 5.93 10.60
N ASP A 73 19.09 6.73 9.92
CA ASP A 73 19.41 7.51 8.73
C ASP A 73 19.88 6.68 7.51
N THR A 74 19.60 5.37 7.51
CA THR A 74 19.88 4.52 6.34
C THR A 74 18.68 4.38 5.41
N LEU A 75 17.52 4.89 5.81
CA LEU A 75 16.28 4.91 5.05
C LEU A 75 15.64 6.30 5.11
N ILE A 76 15.13 6.76 4.00
CA ILE A 76 14.24 7.92 3.87
C ILE A 76 12.92 7.40 3.32
N VAL A 77 11.79 7.80 3.92
CA VAL A 77 10.44 7.53 3.42
C VAL A 77 9.64 8.81 3.54
N GLU A 78 9.11 9.29 2.43
CA GLU A 78 8.36 10.54 2.39
C GLU A 78 7.29 10.56 1.29
N PRO A 79 6.11 11.17 1.52
CA PRO A 79 5.14 11.43 0.47
C PRO A 79 5.69 12.46 -0.52
N ARG A 80 5.54 12.18 -1.83
CA ARG A 80 5.84 13.09 -2.95
C ARG A 80 4.66 13.15 -3.91
N ASP A 81 4.75 13.96 -4.95
CA ASP A 81 3.66 14.17 -5.92
C ASP A 81 3.18 12.88 -6.61
N GLU A 82 4.05 11.89 -6.76
CA GLU A 82 3.72 10.63 -7.44
C GLU A 82 3.32 9.49 -6.52
N GLY A 83 3.57 9.61 -5.18
CA GLY A 83 3.30 8.54 -4.22
C GLY A 83 4.21 8.57 -3.00
N LEU A 84 4.34 7.42 -2.35
CA LEU A 84 5.24 7.21 -1.22
C LEU A 84 6.65 6.89 -1.74
N PHE A 85 7.51 7.90 -1.74
CA PHE A 85 8.91 7.78 -2.13
C PHE A 85 9.75 7.15 -1.01
N PHE A 86 10.78 6.40 -1.39
CA PHE A 86 11.82 5.94 -0.48
C PHE A 86 13.20 6.09 -1.11
N ALA A 87 14.22 6.24 -0.25
CA ALA A 87 15.64 6.09 -0.60
C ALA A 87 16.35 5.31 0.50
N ALA A 88 17.27 4.42 0.15
CA ALA A 88 17.96 3.57 1.12
C ALA A 88 19.45 3.40 0.82
N ASP A 89 20.23 3.33 1.91
CA ASP A 89 21.62 2.87 1.93
C ASP A 89 21.67 1.38 2.30
N LEU A 90 21.92 0.51 1.33
CA LEU A 90 22.07 -0.92 1.54
C LEU A 90 23.53 -1.34 1.82
N GLY A 91 24.40 -0.42 2.18
CA GLY A 91 25.83 -0.69 2.45
C GLY A 91 26.16 -1.17 3.86
N LYS A 92 25.25 -1.09 4.83
CA LYS A 92 25.57 -1.27 6.26
C LYS A 92 25.77 -2.73 6.68
N THR A 93 25.15 -3.68 6.02
CA THR A 93 25.24 -5.10 6.35
C THR A 93 25.51 -5.95 5.10
N GLU A 94 26.05 -7.15 5.29
CA GLU A 94 26.27 -8.08 4.20
C GLU A 94 24.94 -8.45 3.50
N ALA A 95 23.89 -8.72 4.29
CA ALA A 95 22.58 -9.06 3.76
C ALA A 95 21.97 -7.89 2.93
N ALA A 96 22.18 -6.65 3.33
CA ALA A 96 21.71 -5.49 2.56
C ALA A 96 22.51 -5.33 1.24
N ARG A 97 23.81 -5.53 1.27
CA ARG A 97 24.64 -5.51 0.04
C ARG A 97 24.27 -6.62 -0.95
N THR A 98 23.96 -7.83 -0.44
CA THR A 98 23.48 -8.92 -1.29
C THR A 98 22.19 -8.51 -2.02
N LEU A 99 21.21 -7.94 -1.31
CA LEU A 99 20.00 -7.45 -1.96
C LEU A 99 20.29 -6.33 -2.98
N TYR A 100 21.22 -5.41 -2.67
CA TYR A 100 21.63 -4.38 -3.61
C TYR A 100 22.16 -4.99 -4.92
N ASP A 101 23.01 -6.01 -4.84
CA ASP A 101 23.56 -6.70 -6.01
C ASP A 101 22.45 -7.42 -6.81
N GLU A 102 21.46 -8.02 -6.14
CA GLU A 102 20.30 -8.64 -6.77
C GLU A 102 19.41 -7.62 -7.50
N ILE A 103 19.23 -6.42 -6.91
CA ILE A 103 18.51 -5.31 -7.55
C ILE A 103 19.27 -4.82 -8.77
N CYS A 104 20.60 -4.61 -8.67
CA CYS A 104 21.45 -4.20 -9.79
C CYS A 104 21.44 -5.23 -10.93
N ALA A 105 21.39 -6.52 -10.59
CA ALA A 105 21.28 -7.61 -11.54
C ALA A 105 19.89 -7.76 -12.18
N GLY A 106 18.88 -6.98 -11.71
CA GLY A 106 17.50 -7.04 -12.19
C GLY A 106 16.73 -8.28 -11.71
N MET A 107 17.22 -8.98 -10.70
CA MET A 107 16.54 -10.13 -10.10
C MET A 107 15.37 -9.69 -9.22
N VAL A 108 15.51 -8.57 -8.53
CA VAL A 108 14.47 -7.94 -7.68
C VAL A 108 14.16 -6.57 -8.27
N THR A 109 12.92 -6.36 -8.71
CA THR A 109 12.54 -5.17 -9.49
C THR A 109 11.31 -4.45 -8.96
N LYS A 110 10.69 -4.95 -7.89
CA LYS A 110 9.40 -4.46 -7.42
C LYS A 110 9.43 -4.10 -5.94
N MET A 111 8.51 -3.22 -5.58
CA MET A 111 8.29 -2.77 -4.21
C MET A 111 6.92 -3.18 -3.72
N SER A 112 6.84 -3.32 -2.40
CA SER A 112 5.62 -3.42 -1.63
C SER A 112 5.78 -2.63 -0.33
N TRP A 113 4.70 -2.48 0.41
CA TRP A 113 4.73 -1.81 1.70
C TRP A 113 3.66 -2.39 2.62
N ARG A 114 3.87 -2.27 3.93
CA ARG A 114 2.93 -2.71 4.96
C ARG A 114 2.48 -1.52 5.78
N PHE A 115 1.17 -1.37 5.92
CA PHE A 115 0.56 -0.22 6.57
C PHE A 115 -0.67 -0.59 7.38
N ALA A 116 -1.08 0.30 8.29
CA ALA A 116 -2.38 0.27 8.94
C ALA A 116 -3.32 1.22 8.22
N ILE A 117 -4.51 0.72 7.89
CA ILE A 117 -5.55 1.46 7.18
C ILE A 117 -6.32 2.31 8.19
N GLY A 118 -6.51 3.60 7.87
CA GLY A 118 -7.46 4.47 8.55
C GLY A 118 -8.80 4.53 7.80
N ASP A 119 -9.24 5.74 7.44
CA ASP A 119 -10.49 5.94 6.70
C ASP A 119 -10.35 5.53 5.23
N TYR A 120 -11.37 4.87 4.72
CA TYR A 120 -11.46 4.47 3.33
C TYR A 120 -12.91 4.39 2.85
N ASP A 121 -13.09 4.48 1.52
CA ASP A 121 -14.35 4.27 0.84
C ASP A 121 -14.27 3.13 -0.17
N PHE A 122 -15.40 2.46 -0.42
CA PHE A 122 -15.54 1.50 -1.51
C PHE A 122 -16.63 1.97 -2.49
N ASN A 123 -16.26 2.12 -3.76
CA ASN A 123 -17.17 2.40 -4.84
C ASN A 123 -17.56 1.09 -5.57
N PRO A 124 -18.81 0.60 -5.41
CA PRO A 124 -19.22 -0.68 -6.02
C PRO A 124 -19.37 -0.61 -7.55
N LYS A 125 -19.54 0.58 -8.14
CA LYS A 125 -19.66 0.73 -9.60
C LYS A 125 -18.32 0.56 -10.30
N THR A 126 -17.27 1.13 -9.72
CA THR A 126 -15.91 1.04 -10.24
C THR A 126 -15.10 -0.07 -9.57
N ARG A 127 -15.65 -0.71 -8.54
CA ARG A 127 -14.98 -1.73 -7.70
C ARG A 127 -13.65 -1.23 -7.12
N THR A 128 -13.64 0.03 -6.68
CA THR A 128 -12.44 0.71 -6.22
C THR A 128 -12.51 0.99 -4.73
N PHE A 129 -11.49 0.59 -3.99
CA PHE A 129 -11.20 1.02 -2.62
C PHE A 129 -10.34 2.27 -2.69
N THR A 130 -10.79 3.35 -2.04
CA THR A 130 -10.04 4.61 -1.93
C THR A 130 -9.65 4.83 -0.48
N HIS A 131 -8.36 4.86 -0.18
CA HIS A 131 -7.85 5.15 1.15
C HIS A 131 -7.67 6.66 1.32
N HIS A 132 -8.39 7.25 2.28
CA HIS A 132 -8.33 8.68 2.61
C HIS A 132 -7.27 8.95 3.67
N THR A 133 -7.02 7.99 4.58
CA THR A 133 -5.97 8.08 5.59
C THR A 133 -5.24 6.76 5.78
N ILE A 134 -3.93 6.86 6.00
CA ILE A 134 -3.07 5.77 6.45
C ILE A 134 -2.62 6.11 7.87
N GLU A 135 -2.87 5.21 8.82
CA GLU A 135 -2.54 5.46 10.22
C GLU A 135 -1.04 5.28 10.49
N LYS A 136 -0.43 4.23 9.92
CA LYS A 136 0.97 3.89 10.16
C LYS A 136 1.58 3.15 8.98
N ILE A 137 2.87 3.40 8.72
CA ILE A 137 3.71 2.57 7.85
C ILE A 137 4.66 1.75 8.71
N TYR A 138 4.65 0.44 8.54
CA TYR A 138 5.54 -0.49 9.25
C TYR A 138 6.82 -0.74 8.48
N ASP A 139 6.71 -1.08 7.19
CA ASP A 139 7.85 -1.33 6.33
C ASP A 139 7.58 -0.95 4.88
N VAL A 140 8.66 -0.69 4.17
CA VAL A 140 8.75 -0.71 2.72
C VAL A 140 9.69 -1.85 2.33
N SER A 141 9.32 -2.64 1.33
CA SER A 141 10.04 -3.88 1.02
C SER A 141 10.29 -4.04 -0.46
N ALA A 142 11.54 -4.39 -0.80
CA ALA A 142 11.82 -4.99 -2.09
C ALA A 142 11.19 -6.38 -2.13
N VAL A 143 10.52 -6.74 -3.22
CA VAL A 143 9.83 -8.03 -3.31
C VAL A 143 10.18 -8.76 -4.59
N SER A 144 10.38 -10.09 -4.47
CA SER A 144 10.63 -10.99 -5.58
C SER A 144 9.38 -11.17 -6.45
N ILE A 145 8.22 -11.25 -5.82
CA ILE A 145 6.90 -11.30 -6.46
C ILE A 145 6.09 -10.15 -5.88
N PRO A 146 5.55 -9.23 -6.70
CA PRO A 146 4.68 -8.19 -6.16
C PRO A 146 3.50 -8.86 -5.47
N ALA A 147 3.02 -8.22 -4.42
CA ALA A 147 2.06 -8.66 -3.41
C ALA A 147 0.78 -9.38 -3.89
N ASN A 148 0.87 -10.32 -4.83
CA ASN A 148 -0.28 -10.93 -5.48
C ASN A 148 -0.65 -12.33 -4.97
N ASN A 149 0.16 -13.03 -4.15
CA ASN A 149 -0.21 -14.40 -3.75
C ASN A 149 -0.57 -14.56 -2.26
N ASN A 150 0.09 -13.89 -1.32
CA ASN A 150 -0.28 -13.96 0.11
C ASN A 150 -0.96 -12.68 0.61
N THR A 151 -0.64 -11.53 0.03
CA THR A 151 -1.36 -10.27 0.27
C THR A 151 -2.71 -10.27 -0.43
N GLU A 152 -2.87 -10.94 -1.57
CA GLU A 152 -4.17 -11.16 -2.22
C GLU A 152 -5.16 -11.85 -1.29
N ILE A 153 -4.75 -12.88 -0.55
CA ILE A 153 -5.65 -13.58 0.39
C ILE A 153 -6.08 -12.63 1.52
N ASN A 154 -5.17 -11.84 2.08
CA ASN A 154 -5.49 -10.88 3.13
C ASN A 154 -6.27 -9.68 2.60
N ALA A 155 -5.86 -9.11 1.47
CA ALA A 155 -6.55 -8.01 0.82
C ALA A 155 -7.95 -8.46 0.34
N ARG A 156 -8.07 -9.63 -0.26
CA ARG A 156 -9.34 -10.21 -0.68
C ARG A 156 -10.26 -10.50 0.52
N SER A 157 -9.75 -11.11 1.58
CA SER A 157 -10.52 -11.38 2.79
C SER A 157 -11.03 -10.11 3.46
N TRP A 158 -10.18 -9.07 3.52
CA TRP A 158 -10.56 -7.75 4.01
C TRP A 158 -11.61 -7.09 3.10
N ALA A 159 -11.37 -7.07 1.79
CA ALA A 159 -12.27 -6.49 0.80
C ALA A 159 -13.64 -7.20 0.78
N ASP A 160 -13.68 -8.52 0.84
CA ASP A 160 -14.92 -9.31 0.97
C ASP A 160 -15.69 -8.93 2.26
N GLY A 161 -14.98 -8.71 3.36
CA GLY A 161 -15.57 -8.23 4.62
C GLY A 161 -16.24 -6.86 4.46
N VAL A 162 -15.58 -5.91 3.79
CA VAL A 162 -16.11 -4.56 3.50
C VAL A 162 -17.33 -4.65 2.59
N ILE A 163 -17.25 -5.41 1.51
CA ILE A 163 -18.34 -5.57 0.53
C ILE A 163 -19.59 -6.17 1.22
N ARG A 164 -19.43 -7.23 2.02
CA ARG A 164 -20.53 -7.86 2.76
C ARG A 164 -21.17 -6.92 3.78
N THR A 165 -20.35 -6.17 4.53
CA THR A 165 -20.83 -5.20 5.53
C THR A 165 -21.63 -4.10 4.85
N ARG A 166 -21.16 -3.57 3.71
CA ARG A 166 -21.89 -2.57 2.92
C ARG A 166 -23.20 -3.11 2.38
N ALA A 167 -23.21 -4.29 1.76
CA ALA A 167 -24.43 -4.92 1.24
C ALA A 167 -25.48 -5.12 2.33
N ARG A 168 -25.06 -5.52 3.54
CA ARG A 168 -25.95 -5.64 4.70
C ARG A 168 -26.55 -4.29 5.11
N ARG A 169 -25.73 -3.25 5.18
CA ARG A 169 -26.14 -1.88 5.51
C ARG A 169 -27.14 -1.33 4.50
N ASP A 170 -26.88 -1.54 3.21
CA ASP A 170 -27.77 -1.09 2.13
C ASP A 170 -29.13 -1.80 2.20
N ALA A 171 -29.15 -3.11 2.47
CA ALA A 171 -30.37 -3.89 2.66
C ALA A 171 -31.18 -3.42 3.89
N GLU A 172 -30.51 -3.09 5.00
CA GLU A 172 -31.16 -2.52 6.22
C GLU A 172 -31.78 -1.14 5.93
N LEU A 173 -31.08 -0.29 5.17
CA LEU A 173 -31.60 1.02 4.77
C LEU A 173 -32.82 0.91 3.85
N ASP A 174 -32.81 -0.02 2.90
CA ASP A 174 -33.94 -0.23 2.00
C ASP A 174 -35.15 -0.80 2.72
N LEU A 175 -34.94 -1.69 3.69
CA LEU A 175 -35.99 -2.17 4.57
C LEU A 175 -36.60 -1.04 5.40
N LEU A 176 -35.77 -0.15 5.95
CA LEU A 176 -36.21 1.02 6.72
C LEU A 176 -37.03 1.98 5.84
N LYS A 177 -36.57 2.30 4.64
CA LYS A 177 -37.30 3.12 3.65
C LYS A 177 -38.65 2.52 3.29
N SER A 178 -38.71 1.19 3.09
CA SER A 178 -39.93 0.47 2.84
C SER A 178 -40.94 0.59 4.00
N LYS A 179 -40.49 0.37 5.26
CA LYS A 179 -41.29 0.54 6.46
C LYS A 179 -41.86 1.94 6.61
N ILE A 180 -41.07 2.98 6.33
CA ILE A 180 -41.48 4.39 6.36
C ILE A 180 -42.56 4.64 5.31
N LYS A 181 -42.35 4.20 4.04
CA LYS A 181 -43.35 4.35 2.97
C LYS A 181 -44.68 3.67 3.32
N THR A 182 -44.65 2.49 3.95
CA THR A 182 -45.86 1.79 4.39
C THR A 182 -46.59 2.54 5.49
N LYS A 183 -45.88 3.08 6.49
CA LYS A 183 -46.51 3.90 7.57
C LYS A 183 -47.17 5.16 7.03
N ILE A 184 -46.56 5.84 6.06
CA ILE A 184 -47.15 7.04 5.42
C ILE A 184 -48.44 6.72 4.66
N LYS A 185 -48.52 5.52 4.03
CA LYS A 185 -49.73 5.08 3.29
C LYS A 185 -50.91 4.68 4.21
N ILE A 186 -50.62 4.24 5.43
CA ILE A 186 -51.64 3.78 6.38
C ILE A 186 -52.14 4.91 7.30
N GLY A 187 -51.39 6.00 7.44
CA GLY A 187 -51.71 7.13 8.32
C GLY A 187 -52.29 8.36 7.62
N GLY A 188 -52.62 8.28 6.35
CA GLY A 188 -53.40 9.25 5.58
C GLY A 188 -54.71 8.64 5.08
#